data_808e9942f13f2e35ec27ef96b2bc5d93
#
_entry.id   808e9942f13f2e35ec27ef96b2bc5d93
#
_cell.length_a   1.000
_cell.length_b   1.000
_cell.length_c   1.000
_cell.angle_alpha   90.00
_cell.angle_beta   90.00
_cell.angle_gamma   90.00
#
_symmetry.space_group_name_H-M   'P 1'
#
loop_
_entity.id
_entity.type
_entity.pdbx_description
1 polymer ?
#
loop_
_entity_poly.entity_id
_entity_poly.type
_entity_poly.pdbx_seq_one_letter_code
_entity_poly.pdbx_strand_id
1 'polypeptide(L)'
;MTDFVLDPRLAADSAFIADGPLSQVRLMDDTRFPWLVLVPRVNGISEWLELDGGQQRLLLAEINQAGQLIRAQPGVEKLNIGALGNIVRQLHVHLTGRHEGDPAWPGPVWGHGAAVRHGPAALAAQIDAWRRRLRLR
;
A
#
# COMPACT_ATOMS: atom_id res chain seq x y z
N MET A 1 -27.26 1.53 0.49
CA MET A 1 -25.85 1.10 0.39
C MET A 1 -24.97 2.14 1.04
N THR A 2 -24.05 1.73 1.89
CA THR A 2 -23.18 2.65 2.59
C THR A 2 -21.90 2.83 1.79
N ASP A 3 -21.56 4.07 1.49
CA ASP A 3 -20.32 4.36 0.79
C ASP A 3 -19.11 4.01 1.67
N PHE A 4 -18.05 3.57 1.04
CA PHE A 4 -16.79 3.31 1.72
C PHE A 4 -16.17 4.61 2.22
N VAL A 5 -15.76 4.64 3.48
CA VAL A 5 -15.12 5.79 4.11
C VAL A 5 -13.68 5.45 4.47
N LEU A 6 -12.73 6.11 3.83
CA LEU A 6 -11.31 5.94 4.11
C LEU A 6 -10.93 6.69 5.39
N ASP A 7 -10.13 6.05 6.26
CA ASP A 7 -9.59 6.71 7.45
C ASP A 7 -8.81 7.97 7.06
N PRO A 8 -9.06 9.12 7.72
CA PRO A 8 -8.38 10.38 7.38
C PRO A 8 -6.85 10.33 7.45
N ARG A 9 -6.29 9.49 8.32
CA ARG A 9 -4.84 9.35 8.43
C ARG A 9 -4.25 8.62 7.24
N LEU A 10 -4.94 7.61 6.71
CA LEU A 10 -4.53 6.96 5.47
C LEU A 10 -4.61 7.93 4.30
N ALA A 11 -5.66 8.74 4.25
CA ALA A 11 -5.82 9.76 3.21
C ALA A 11 -4.70 10.80 3.27
N ALA A 12 -4.29 11.20 4.48
CA ALA A 12 -3.23 12.21 4.67
C ALA A 12 -1.83 11.68 4.34
N ASP A 13 -1.57 10.40 4.62
CA ASP A 13 -0.23 9.82 4.50
C ASP A 13 0.04 9.18 3.13
N SER A 14 -0.99 9.04 2.32
CA SER A 14 -0.90 8.32 1.04
C SER A 14 -1.74 9.00 -0.03
N ALA A 15 -1.49 8.63 -1.29
CA ALA A 15 -2.23 9.17 -2.44
C ALA A 15 -2.99 8.05 -3.14
N PHE A 16 -4.20 8.34 -3.58
CA PHE A 16 -5.02 7.39 -4.34
C PHE A 16 -4.37 7.07 -5.68
N ILE A 17 -4.28 5.80 -6.01
CA ILE A 17 -3.79 5.33 -7.31
C ILE A 17 -4.94 4.81 -8.16
N ALA A 18 -5.64 3.80 -7.68
CA ALA A 18 -6.70 3.12 -8.44
C ALA A 18 -7.57 2.28 -7.51
N ASP A 19 -8.74 1.87 -8.01
CA ASP A 19 -9.57 0.87 -7.35
C ASP A 19 -9.34 -0.50 -8.00
N GLY A 20 -9.03 -1.48 -7.17
CA GLY A 20 -9.04 -2.87 -7.55
C GLY A 20 -10.41 -3.51 -7.30
N PRO A 21 -10.54 -4.83 -7.50
CA PRO A 21 -11.80 -5.53 -7.26
C PRO A 21 -12.33 -5.39 -5.83
N LEU A 22 -11.44 -5.37 -4.84
CA LEU A 22 -11.80 -5.20 -3.44
C LEU A 22 -11.22 -3.91 -2.86
N SER A 23 -9.95 -3.62 -3.11
CA SER A 23 -9.22 -2.59 -2.37
C SER A 23 -8.98 -1.33 -3.19
N GLN A 24 -8.95 -0.18 -2.51
CA GLN A 24 -8.21 0.97 -3.03
C GLN A 24 -6.72 0.65 -3.01
N VAL A 25 -6.04 0.97 -4.10
CA VAL A 25 -4.58 0.94 -4.16
C VAL A 25 -4.09 2.36 -3.92
N ARG A 26 -3.25 2.54 -2.93
CA ARG A 26 -2.71 3.85 -2.56
C ARG A 26 -1.18 3.80 -2.56
N LEU A 27 -0.56 4.94 -2.88
CA LEU A 27 0.88 5.11 -2.79
C LEU A 27 1.20 5.81 -1.47
N MET A 28 2.01 5.17 -0.62
CA MET A 28 2.52 5.85 0.58
C MET A 28 3.42 7.00 0.15
N ASP A 29 3.15 8.18 0.69
CA ASP A 29 3.91 9.40 0.33
C ASP A 29 5.23 9.46 1.12
N ASP A 30 6.14 8.57 0.75
CA ASP A 30 7.46 8.43 1.36
C ASP A 30 8.47 8.03 0.28
N THR A 31 9.41 8.91 -0.02
CA THR A 31 10.39 8.67 -1.08
C THR A 31 11.44 7.64 -0.73
N ARG A 32 11.54 7.24 0.54
CA ARG A 32 12.62 6.35 1.00
C ARG A 32 12.46 4.92 0.51
N PHE A 33 11.22 4.49 0.18
CA PHE A 33 10.91 3.12 -0.23
C PHE A 33 9.83 3.10 -1.31
N PRO A 34 9.87 2.14 -2.27
CA PRO A 34 8.68 1.82 -3.07
C PRO A 34 7.64 1.20 -2.13
N TRP A 35 6.45 1.80 -2.03
CA TRP A 35 5.52 1.45 -0.95
C TRP A 35 4.08 1.65 -1.40
N LEU A 36 3.35 0.55 -1.60
CA LEU A 36 1.92 0.56 -1.86
C LEU A 36 1.15 0.13 -0.63
N VAL A 37 -0.07 0.62 -0.53
CA VAL A 37 -1.01 0.23 0.53
C VAL A 37 -2.33 -0.18 -0.13
N LEU A 38 -2.83 -1.36 0.23
CA LEU A 38 -4.13 -1.84 -0.21
C LEU A 38 -5.13 -1.66 0.91
N VAL A 39 -6.21 -0.93 0.65
CA VAL A 39 -7.26 -0.69 1.64
C VAL A 39 -8.56 -1.32 1.15
N PRO A 40 -8.96 -2.48 1.69
CA PRO A 40 -10.23 -3.10 1.32
C PRO A 40 -11.41 -2.15 1.53
N ARG A 41 -12.27 -2.01 0.51
CA ARG A 41 -13.43 -1.12 0.57
C ARG A 41 -14.59 -1.79 1.30
N VAL A 42 -14.35 -2.13 2.56
CA VAL A 42 -15.34 -2.73 3.45
C VAL A 42 -15.33 -1.93 4.75
N ASN A 43 -16.42 -1.22 5.04
CA ASN A 43 -16.50 -0.41 6.24
C ASN A 43 -16.53 -1.28 7.51
N GLY A 44 -15.93 -0.76 8.58
CA GLY A 44 -15.99 -1.41 9.89
C GLY A 44 -15.06 -2.62 10.06
N ILE A 45 -14.14 -2.84 9.12
CA ILE A 45 -13.22 -3.98 9.16
C ILE A 45 -11.86 -3.50 9.65
N SER A 46 -11.32 -4.15 10.67
CA SER A 46 -9.97 -3.89 11.18
C SER A 46 -9.03 -5.09 11.01
N GLU A 47 -9.58 -6.31 10.94
CA GLU A 47 -8.79 -7.52 10.86
C GLU A 47 -9.06 -8.29 9.59
N TRP A 48 -8.02 -8.93 9.04
CA TRP A 48 -8.15 -9.88 7.94
C TRP A 48 -9.26 -10.91 8.18
N LEU A 49 -9.35 -11.38 9.42
CA LEU A 49 -10.28 -12.43 9.83
C LEU A 49 -11.76 -12.02 9.67
N GLU A 50 -12.03 -10.72 9.61
CA GLU A 50 -13.40 -10.21 9.49
C GLU A 50 -13.91 -10.16 8.05
N LEU A 51 -13.02 -10.32 7.07
CA LEU A 51 -13.41 -10.46 5.67
C LEU A 51 -14.04 -11.83 5.44
N ASP A 52 -15.05 -11.91 4.57
CA ASP A 52 -15.57 -13.23 4.16
C ASP A 52 -14.57 -13.95 3.22
N GLY A 53 -14.85 -15.23 2.93
CA GLY A 53 -13.93 -16.05 2.13
C GLY A 53 -13.68 -15.51 0.72
N GLY A 54 -14.71 -14.96 0.09
CA GLY A 54 -14.58 -14.33 -1.23
C GLY A 54 -13.71 -13.07 -1.20
N GLN A 55 -13.94 -12.24 -0.20
CA GLN A 55 -13.14 -11.03 0.02
C GLN A 55 -11.67 -11.36 0.32
N GLN A 56 -11.42 -12.37 1.13
CA GLN A 56 -10.06 -12.84 1.42
C GLN A 56 -9.35 -13.30 0.16
N ARG A 57 -10.04 -14.03 -0.73
CA ARG A 57 -9.45 -14.47 -2.00
C ARG A 57 -9.15 -13.28 -2.93
N LEU A 58 -10.02 -12.30 -2.99
CA LEU A 58 -9.77 -11.08 -3.77
C LEU A 58 -8.55 -10.31 -3.24
N LEU A 59 -8.47 -10.14 -1.92
CA LEU A 59 -7.34 -9.45 -1.30
C LEU A 59 -6.02 -10.20 -1.56
N LEU A 60 -6.02 -11.52 -1.46
CA LEU A 60 -4.83 -12.32 -1.76
C LEU A 60 -4.37 -12.10 -3.20
N ALA A 61 -5.28 -12.08 -4.16
CA ALA A 61 -4.96 -11.82 -5.56
C ALA A 61 -4.39 -10.40 -5.75
N GLU A 62 -4.96 -9.41 -5.08
CA GLU A 62 -4.46 -8.03 -5.12
C GLU A 62 -3.06 -7.90 -4.50
N ILE A 63 -2.82 -8.58 -3.37
CA ILE A 63 -1.49 -8.62 -2.75
C ILE A 63 -0.46 -9.23 -3.71
N ASN A 64 -0.79 -10.34 -4.35
CA ASN A 64 0.10 -10.99 -5.31
C ASN A 64 0.43 -10.06 -6.48
N GLN A 65 -0.57 -9.40 -7.02
CA GLN A 65 -0.41 -8.48 -8.14
C GLN A 65 0.47 -7.28 -7.76
N ALA A 66 0.12 -6.59 -6.70
CA ALA A 66 0.87 -5.43 -6.22
C ALA A 66 2.28 -5.81 -5.78
N GLY A 67 2.43 -6.95 -5.13
CA GLY A 67 3.73 -7.46 -4.69
C GLY A 67 4.69 -7.74 -5.83
N GLN A 68 4.19 -8.33 -6.92
CA GLN A 68 5.01 -8.55 -8.12
C GLN A 68 5.47 -7.23 -8.72
N LEU A 69 4.61 -6.23 -8.75
CA LEU A 69 4.95 -4.90 -9.28
C LEU A 69 6.00 -4.20 -8.41
N ILE A 70 5.88 -4.30 -7.10
CA ILE A 70 6.89 -3.76 -6.17
C ILE A 70 8.25 -4.46 -6.39
N ARG A 71 8.25 -5.79 -6.45
CA ARG A 71 9.49 -6.56 -6.66
C ARG A 71 10.17 -6.22 -7.98
N ALA A 72 9.41 -5.85 -8.99
CA ALA A 72 9.95 -5.50 -10.31
C ALA A 72 10.59 -4.11 -10.35
N GLN A 73 10.44 -3.30 -9.30
CA GLN A 73 11.05 -1.97 -9.27
C GLN A 73 12.57 -2.07 -9.18
N PRO A 74 13.31 -1.13 -9.82
CA PRO A 74 14.76 -1.15 -9.80
C PRO A 74 15.32 -1.19 -8.37
N GLY A 75 16.29 -2.07 -8.12
CA GLY A 75 16.99 -2.18 -6.85
C GLY A 75 16.24 -2.94 -5.75
N VAL A 76 15.01 -3.37 -5.97
CA VAL A 76 14.25 -4.12 -4.96
C VAL A 76 14.75 -5.56 -4.91
N GLU A 77 15.19 -5.98 -3.72
CA GLU A 77 15.71 -7.34 -3.47
C GLU A 77 14.75 -8.17 -2.63
N LYS A 78 13.93 -7.51 -1.81
CA LYS A 78 13.05 -8.17 -0.85
C LYS A 78 11.71 -7.44 -0.79
N LEU A 79 10.64 -8.19 -0.66
CA LEU A 79 9.29 -7.64 -0.46
C LEU A 79 8.90 -7.84 1.01
N ASN A 80 8.47 -6.76 1.67
CA ASN A 80 7.85 -6.85 2.98
C ASN A 80 6.35 -6.61 2.84
N ILE A 81 5.57 -7.48 3.42
CA ILE A 81 4.10 -7.41 3.44
C ILE A 81 3.65 -7.41 4.89
N GLY A 82 2.75 -6.51 5.25
CA GLY A 82 2.26 -6.50 6.62
C GLY A 82 1.00 -5.68 6.80
N ALA A 83 0.22 -6.06 7.79
CA ALA A 83 -0.95 -5.34 8.23
C ALA A 83 -0.84 -5.13 9.74
N LEU A 84 -0.59 -3.91 10.18
CA LEU A 84 -0.41 -3.61 11.60
C LEU A 84 -1.71 -3.14 12.25
N GLY A 85 -2.21 -1.97 11.87
CA GLY A 85 -3.48 -1.46 12.37
C GLY A 85 -3.47 -1.03 13.83
N ASN A 86 -2.31 -0.82 14.44
CA ASN A 86 -2.22 -0.45 15.85
C ASN A 86 -2.61 1.01 16.11
N ILE A 87 -2.37 1.88 15.14
CA ILE A 87 -2.77 3.29 15.19
C ILE A 87 -4.00 3.52 14.32
N VAL A 88 -3.93 3.16 13.04
CA VAL A 88 -5.04 3.22 12.10
C VAL A 88 -5.68 1.83 12.05
N ARG A 89 -6.84 1.67 12.66
CA ARG A 89 -7.48 0.35 12.78
C ARG A 89 -8.11 -0.16 11.50
N GLN A 90 -8.54 0.71 10.60
CA GLN A 90 -9.09 0.29 9.32
C GLN A 90 -8.09 -0.63 8.62
N LEU A 91 -8.56 -1.82 8.21
CA LEU A 91 -7.70 -2.82 7.58
C LEU A 91 -6.99 -2.25 6.37
N HIS A 92 -5.69 -2.32 6.38
CA HIS A 92 -4.85 -1.95 5.24
C HIS A 92 -3.59 -2.80 5.23
N VAL A 93 -3.15 -3.17 4.04
CA VAL A 93 -2.00 -4.04 3.84
C VAL A 93 -0.89 -3.24 3.17
N HIS A 94 0.27 -3.20 3.82
CA HIS A 94 1.47 -2.55 3.29
C HIS A 94 2.26 -3.53 2.44
N LEU A 95 2.76 -3.05 1.30
CA LEU A 95 3.72 -3.76 0.46
C LEU A 95 4.88 -2.84 0.19
N THR A 96 6.06 -3.20 0.66
CA THR A 96 7.24 -2.33 0.62
C THR A 96 8.40 -3.05 -0.03
N GLY A 97 9.04 -2.39 -0.99
CA GLY A 97 10.27 -2.88 -1.62
C GLY A 97 11.47 -2.52 -0.75
N ARG A 98 12.33 -3.52 -0.51
CA ARG A 98 13.48 -3.40 0.38
C ARG A 98 14.77 -3.81 -0.33
N HIS A 99 15.88 -3.27 0.14
CA HIS A 99 17.20 -3.73 -0.25
C HIS A 99 18.18 -3.56 0.89
N GLU A 100 19.27 -4.32 0.85
CA GLU A 100 20.34 -4.18 1.83
C GLU A 100 20.92 -2.77 1.76
N GLY A 101 21.00 -2.11 2.92
CA GLY A 101 21.49 -0.74 3.02
C GLY A 101 20.41 0.34 2.83
N ASP A 102 19.14 -0.02 2.66
CA ASP A 102 18.08 1.00 2.64
C ASP A 102 17.94 1.69 4.01
N PRO A 103 17.23 2.83 4.09
CA PRO A 103 17.23 3.65 5.31
C PRO A 103 16.83 2.93 6.62
N ALA A 104 16.07 1.84 6.55
CA ALA A 104 15.63 1.09 7.73
C ALA A 104 16.29 -0.29 7.86
N TRP A 105 17.01 -0.75 6.81
CA TRP A 105 17.54 -2.10 6.76
C TRP A 105 18.40 -2.46 7.96
N PRO A 106 18.29 -3.66 8.57
CA PRO A 106 17.38 -4.75 8.22
C PRO A 106 16.03 -4.70 8.94
N GLY A 107 15.74 -3.61 9.66
CA GLY A 107 14.50 -3.43 10.39
C GLY A 107 13.31 -3.13 9.46
N PRO A 108 12.08 -3.19 10.01
CA PRO A 108 10.88 -2.84 9.24
C PRO A 108 10.83 -1.33 8.97
N VAL A 109 10.02 -0.95 7.99
CA VAL A 109 9.85 0.47 7.64
C VAL A 109 8.96 1.22 8.63
N TRP A 110 8.02 0.50 9.25
CA TRP A 110 7.02 1.11 10.14
C TRP A 110 7.70 1.65 11.40
N GLY A 111 7.45 2.94 11.67
CA GLY A 111 8.03 3.61 12.82
C GLY A 111 9.50 4.00 12.68
N HIS A 112 10.10 3.80 11.51
CA HIS A 112 11.49 4.17 11.28
C HIS A 112 11.61 5.61 10.79
N GLY A 113 11.89 6.53 11.69
CA GLY A 113 12.11 7.93 11.37
C GLY A 113 10.87 8.62 10.78
N ALA A 114 11.05 9.80 10.26
CA ALA A 114 10.00 10.55 9.60
C ALA A 114 9.96 10.25 8.11
N ALA A 115 8.76 10.22 7.53
CA ALA A 115 8.58 10.10 6.08
C ALA A 115 9.26 11.25 5.36
N VAL A 116 9.85 10.95 4.21
CA VAL A 116 10.38 11.99 3.30
C VAL A 116 9.40 12.08 2.13
N ARG A 117 8.52 13.08 2.19
CA ARG A 117 7.44 13.20 1.22
C ARG A 117 7.93 13.63 -0.14
N HIS A 118 7.17 13.24 -1.17
CA HIS A 118 7.37 13.74 -2.53
C HIS A 118 6.93 15.22 -2.59
N GLY A 119 7.56 16.01 -3.47
CA GLY A 119 6.97 17.26 -3.89
C GLY A 119 5.72 17.00 -4.76
N PRO A 120 4.84 18.02 -4.93
CA PRO A 120 3.57 17.79 -5.66
C PRO A 120 3.76 17.26 -7.09
N ALA A 121 4.72 17.77 -7.83
CA ALA A 121 4.98 17.30 -9.20
C ALA A 121 5.53 15.87 -9.23
N ALA A 122 6.45 15.55 -8.31
CA ALA A 122 7.02 14.21 -8.19
C ALA A 122 5.96 13.20 -7.76
N LEU A 123 5.07 13.58 -6.84
CA LEU A 123 3.98 12.72 -6.41
C LEU A 123 3.03 12.42 -7.57
N ALA A 124 2.64 13.44 -8.34
CA ALA A 124 1.78 13.27 -9.51
C ALA A 124 2.39 12.32 -10.54
N ALA A 125 3.70 12.45 -10.79
CA ALA A 125 4.42 11.57 -11.71
C ALA A 125 4.44 10.12 -11.21
N GLN A 126 4.63 9.90 -9.92
CA GLN A 126 4.59 8.56 -9.33
C GLN A 126 3.20 7.94 -9.40
N ILE A 127 2.16 8.71 -9.15
CA ILE A 127 0.77 8.25 -9.29
C ILE A 127 0.51 7.78 -10.71
N ASP A 128 0.89 8.56 -11.72
CA ASP A 128 0.71 8.20 -13.13
C ASP A 128 1.49 6.94 -13.49
N ALA A 129 2.72 6.82 -13.02
CA ALA A 129 3.56 5.65 -13.28
C ALA A 129 2.94 4.38 -12.69
N TRP A 130 2.44 4.45 -11.45
CA TRP A 130 1.79 3.29 -10.81
C TRP A 130 0.47 2.93 -11.49
N ARG A 131 -0.32 3.91 -11.91
CA ARG A 131 -1.54 3.66 -12.69
C ARG A 131 -1.23 2.90 -13.99
N ARG A 132 -0.16 3.28 -14.69
CA ARG A 132 0.25 2.57 -15.92
C ARG A 132 0.68 1.14 -15.63
N ARG A 133 1.46 0.91 -14.57
CA ARG A 133 1.90 -0.44 -14.19
C ARG A 133 0.71 -1.35 -13.88
N LEU A 134 -0.26 -0.84 -13.14
CA LEU A 134 -1.46 -1.59 -12.78
C LEU A 134 -2.33 -1.92 -14.00
N ARG A 135 -2.41 -1.03 -14.97
CA ARG A 135 -3.20 -1.23 -16.20
C ARG A 135 -2.59 -2.23 -17.18
N LEU A 136 -1.27 -2.38 -17.14
CA LEU A 136 -0.56 -3.31 -18.03
C LEU A 136 -0.63 -4.76 -17.57
N ARG A 137 -1.41 -5.05 -16.57
CA ARG A 137 -1.55 -6.39 -16.02
C ARG A 137 -2.69 -7.20 -16.70
#